data_2be9de797d36e9a6a71f848c08f96dfe
#
_entry.id   2be9de797d36e9a6a71f848c08f96dfe
#
_cell.length_a   1.000
_cell.length_b   1.000
_cell.length_c   1.000
_cell.angle_alpha   90.00
_cell.angle_beta   90.00
_cell.angle_gamma   90.00
#
_symmetry.space_group_name_H-M   'P 1'
#
loop_
_entity.id
_entity.type
_entity.pdbx_description
1 polymer ?
#
loop_
_entity_poly.entity_id
_entity_poly.type
_entity_poly.pdbx_seq_one_letter_code
_entity_poly.pdbx_strand_id
1 'polypeptide(L)'
;NVKHLVVFSSLAGWGGNVGQTDYATANESLRKIARQANVSNTLSLCFGPWGGGGMVSPQLERYFISKGVEIIDRQGGAEAVSRLICENTLCNTYLVGKWGRESQKHLWNEMSIRGVWKCGDWICDHTIRGNQVVPFTLVLNHVLNVVSNLHPGWRHVVVEDARVLKGLSGDHIKWTLK
;
A
#
# COMPACT_ATOMS: atom_id res chain seq x y z
N ASN A 1 1.54 -26.16 17.37
CA ASN A 1 1.15 -24.74 17.25
C ASN A 1 2.17 -24.00 16.42
N VAL A 2 1.76 -23.48 15.26
CA VAL A 2 2.57 -22.58 14.42
C VAL A 2 2.58 -21.20 15.09
N LYS A 3 3.78 -20.67 15.36
CA LYS A 3 3.96 -19.35 15.96
C LYS A 3 4.20 -18.26 14.92
N HIS A 4 4.80 -18.64 13.80
CA HIS A 4 5.15 -17.74 12.72
C HIS A 4 4.66 -18.31 11.40
N LEU A 5 4.04 -17.49 10.57
CA LEU A 5 3.66 -17.80 9.20
C LEU A 5 4.27 -16.77 8.27
N VAL A 6 5.18 -17.20 7.40
CA VAL A 6 5.76 -16.35 6.37
C VAL A 6 5.22 -16.80 5.03
N VAL A 7 4.61 -15.89 4.29
CA VAL A 7 4.04 -16.14 2.97
C VAL A 7 4.82 -15.37 1.92
N PHE A 8 5.30 -16.07 0.92
CA PHE A 8 5.97 -15.50 -0.24
C PHE A 8 4.94 -15.22 -1.32
N SER A 9 4.67 -13.96 -1.56
CA SER A 9 3.75 -13.44 -2.57
C SER A 9 4.50 -12.62 -3.61
N SER A 10 3.79 -11.90 -4.45
CA SER A 10 4.33 -11.11 -5.54
C SER A 10 3.81 -9.68 -5.52
N LEU A 11 4.61 -8.74 -6.03
CA LEU A 11 4.15 -7.39 -6.35
C LEU A 11 2.97 -7.43 -7.34
N ALA A 12 2.93 -8.42 -8.23
CA ALA A 12 1.78 -8.65 -9.12
C ALA A 12 0.49 -8.97 -8.35
N GLY A 13 0.58 -9.68 -7.22
CA GLY A 13 -0.56 -9.92 -6.34
C GLY A 13 -1.05 -8.65 -5.64
N TRP A 14 -0.13 -7.74 -5.31
CA TRP A 14 -0.46 -6.48 -4.67
C TRP A 14 -1.16 -5.50 -5.63
N GLY A 15 -0.61 -5.31 -6.82
CA GLY A 15 -1.03 -4.24 -7.73
C GLY A 15 -1.57 -4.72 -9.07
N GLY A 16 -1.67 -6.02 -9.28
CA GLY A 16 -1.97 -6.58 -10.59
C GLY A 16 -0.76 -6.57 -11.54
N ASN A 17 -0.86 -7.28 -12.62
CA ASN A 17 0.07 -7.16 -13.75
C ASN A 17 -0.65 -7.57 -15.03
N VAL A 18 -0.46 -6.80 -16.09
CA VAL A 18 -1.10 -7.05 -17.38
C VAL A 18 -0.69 -8.42 -17.91
N GLY A 19 -1.67 -9.23 -18.31
CA GLY A 19 -1.43 -10.59 -18.83
C GLY A 19 -1.16 -11.66 -17.76
N GLN A 20 -1.24 -11.33 -16.48
CA GLN A 20 -0.96 -12.23 -15.34
C GLN A 20 -2.10 -12.25 -14.31
N THR A 21 -3.34 -12.23 -14.75
CA THR A 21 -4.51 -12.15 -13.85
C THR A 21 -4.60 -13.35 -12.92
N ASP A 22 -4.35 -14.55 -13.43
CA ASP A 22 -4.31 -15.80 -12.67
C ASP A 22 -3.20 -15.79 -11.59
N TYR A 23 -1.99 -15.44 -12.01
CA TYR A 23 -0.84 -15.31 -11.12
C TYR A 23 -1.06 -14.23 -10.04
N ALA A 24 -1.57 -13.07 -10.42
CA ALA A 24 -1.89 -11.97 -9.51
C ALA A 24 -2.97 -12.39 -8.51
N THR A 25 -4.04 -13.05 -8.98
CA THR A 25 -5.12 -13.54 -8.12
C THR A 25 -4.63 -14.58 -7.12
N ALA A 26 -3.81 -15.53 -7.55
CA ALA A 26 -3.24 -16.54 -6.67
C ALA A 26 -2.37 -15.92 -5.56
N ASN A 27 -1.51 -14.97 -5.92
CA ASN A 27 -0.63 -14.29 -4.95
C ASN A 27 -1.39 -13.38 -3.99
N GLU A 28 -2.43 -12.67 -4.45
CA GLU A 28 -3.30 -11.88 -3.58
C GLU A 28 -4.11 -12.78 -2.64
N SER A 29 -4.58 -13.93 -3.12
CA SER A 29 -5.28 -14.92 -2.29
C SER A 29 -4.39 -15.45 -1.16
N LEU A 30 -3.13 -15.79 -1.46
CA LEU A 30 -2.14 -16.18 -0.46
C LEU A 30 -1.97 -15.10 0.63
N ARG A 31 -1.84 -13.86 0.23
CA ARG A 31 -1.71 -12.73 1.14
C ARG A 31 -2.95 -12.55 2.03
N LYS A 32 -4.14 -12.70 1.47
CA LYS A 32 -5.41 -12.61 2.22
C LYS A 32 -5.58 -13.76 3.20
N ILE A 33 -5.27 -14.98 2.78
CA ILE A 33 -5.30 -16.18 3.63
C ILE A 33 -4.33 -16.01 4.81
N ALA A 34 -3.12 -15.55 4.55
CA ALA A 34 -2.13 -15.32 5.60
C ALA A 34 -2.64 -14.31 6.64
N ARG A 35 -3.32 -13.25 6.21
CA ARG A 35 -3.90 -12.25 7.12
C ARG A 35 -5.06 -12.77 7.96
N GLN A 36 -5.79 -13.75 7.46
CA GLN A 36 -6.92 -14.39 8.17
C GLN A 36 -6.45 -15.56 9.04
N ALA A 37 -5.22 -16.01 8.87
CA ALA A 37 -4.67 -17.11 9.65
C ALA A 37 -4.60 -16.73 11.13
N ASN A 38 -5.10 -17.62 11.99
CA ASN A 38 -5.03 -17.46 13.44
C ASN A 38 -3.62 -17.86 13.94
N VAL A 39 -2.63 -17.07 13.53
CA VAL A 39 -1.21 -17.24 13.88
C VAL A 39 -0.71 -15.93 14.48
N SER A 40 0.02 -16.02 15.58
CA SER A 40 0.48 -14.85 16.34
C SER A 40 1.31 -13.87 15.52
N ASN A 41 2.17 -14.40 14.66
CA ASN A 41 3.05 -13.61 13.79
C ASN A 41 2.87 -14.06 12.34
N THR A 42 2.25 -13.22 11.53
CA THR A 42 2.06 -13.46 10.09
C THR A 42 2.78 -12.40 9.29
N LEU A 43 3.59 -12.83 8.32
CA LEU A 43 4.35 -11.97 7.44
C LEU A 43 4.10 -12.36 5.98
N SER A 44 3.65 -11.42 5.18
CA SER A 44 3.52 -11.57 3.73
C SER A 44 4.57 -10.73 3.02
N LEU A 45 5.42 -11.38 2.23
CA LEU A 45 6.48 -10.75 1.46
C LEU A 45 6.09 -10.74 -0.02
N CYS A 46 5.81 -9.56 -0.56
CA CYS A 46 5.42 -9.38 -1.96
C CYS A 46 6.64 -8.98 -2.77
N PHE A 47 7.21 -9.92 -3.50
CA PHE A 47 8.45 -9.72 -4.24
C PHE A 47 8.24 -9.21 -5.65
N GLY A 48 9.19 -8.39 -6.11
CA GLY A 48 9.46 -8.17 -7.52
C GLY A 48 10.16 -9.37 -8.17
N PRO A 49 10.56 -9.26 -9.45
CA PRO A 49 11.25 -10.34 -10.15
C PRO A 49 12.67 -10.56 -9.59
N TRP A 50 13.04 -11.83 -9.41
CA TRP A 50 14.36 -12.24 -8.95
C TRP A 50 15.26 -12.54 -10.15
N GLY A 51 16.48 -12.03 -10.12
CA GLY A 51 17.52 -12.31 -11.11
C GLY A 51 18.26 -13.61 -10.87
N GLY A 52 19.16 -13.93 -11.79
CA GLY A 52 20.08 -15.06 -11.67
C GLY A 52 19.46 -16.43 -11.96
N GLY A 53 18.38 -16.50 -12.74
CA GLY A 53 17.71 -17.73 -13.18
C GLY A 53 16.41 -18.05 -12.43
N GLY A 54 15.79 -19.17 -12.75
CA GLY A 54 14.47 -19.54 -12.27
C GLY A 54 13.39 -19.11 -13.26
N MET A 55 12.29 -18.51 -12.79
CA MET A 55 11.15 -18.09 -13.65
C MET A 55 11.48 -16.91 -14.56
N VAL A 56 12.48 -16.12 -14.25
CA VAL A 56 12.90 -14.96 -15.03
C VAL A 56 14.05 -15.33 -15.97
N SER A 57 13.73 -15.48 -17.26
CA SER A 57 14.74 -15.71 -18.30
C SER A 57 15.56 -14.43 -18.54
N PRO A 58 16.78 -14.53 -19.13
CA PRO A 58 17.58 -13.35 -19.46
C PRO A 58 16.89 -12.35 -20.38
N GLN A 59 15.98 -12.83 -21.26
CA GLN A 59 15.17 -11.95 -22.11
C GLN A 59 14.13 -11.18 -21.28
N LEU A 60 13.45 -11.87 -20.37
CA LEU A 60 12.45 -11.29 -19.49
C LEU A 60 13.09 -10.31 -18.50
N GLU A 61 14.29 -10.61 -18.02
CA GLU A 61 15.08 -9.70 -17.16
C GLU A 61 15.36 -8.37 -17.88
N ARG A 62 15.86 -8.42 -19.11
CA ARG A 62 16.08 -7.23 -19.94
C ARG A 62 14.79 -6.43 -20.18
N TYR A 63 13.69 -7.14 -20.42
CA TYR A 63 12.37 -6.50 -20.56
C TYR A 63 11.96 -5.78 -19.28
N PHE A 64 12.06 -6.39 -18.12
CA PHE A 64 11.75 -5.75 -16.83
C PHE A 64 12.61 -4.51 -16.59
N ILE A 65 13.92 -4.60 -16.81
CA ILE A 65 14.85 -3.49 -16.68
C ILE A 65 14.45 -2.33 -17.61
N SER A 66 14.08 -2.61 -18.86
CA SER A 66 13.64 -1.60 -19.83
C SER A 66 12.35 -0.90 -19.40
N LYS A 67 11.53 -1.54 -18.59
CA LYS A 67 10.30 -0.99 -18.00
C LYS A 67 10.53 -0.30 -16.64
N GLY A 68 11.77 -0.22 -16.20
CA GLY A 68 12.15 0.39 -14.91
C GLY A 68 11.79 -0.47 -13.70
N VAL A 69 11.53 -1.76 -13.91
CA VAL A 69 11.34 -2.73 -12.84
C VAL A 69 12.72 -3.16 -12.33
N GLU A 70 12.92 -3.11 -11.03
CA GLU A 70 14.14 -3.57 -10.40
C GLU A 70 14.17 -5.09 -10.32
N ILE A 71 15.30 -5.66 -10.68
CA ILE A 71 15.57 -7.08 -10.52
C ILE A 71 16.23 -7.29 -9.17
N ILE A 72 15.63 -8.12 -8.35
CA ILE A 72 16.15 -8.44 -7.02
C ILE A 72 17.31 -9.43 -7.19
N ASP A 73 18.50 -9.04 -6.74
CA ASP A 73 19.60 -9.96 -6.69
C ASP A 73 19.41 -10.99 -5.56
N ARG A 74 19.98 -12.20 -5.73
CA ARG A 74 19.74 -13.32 -4.81
C ARG A 74 20.25 -13.06 -3.40
N GLN A 75 21.41 -12.44 -3.28
CA GLN A 75 22.02 -12.22 -1.98
C GLN A 75 21.28 -11.11 -1.22
N GLY A 76 21.10 -9.95 -1.84
CA GLY A 76 20.37 -8.82 -1.23
C GLY A 76 18.93 -9.18 -0.90
N GLY A 77 18.27 -9.94 -1.77
CA GLY A 77 16.93 -10.46 -1.51
C GLY A 77 16.87 -11.41 -0.31
N ALA A 78 17.82 -12.36 -0.20
CA ALA A 78 17.90 -13.28 0.93
C ALA A 78 18.19 -12.55 2.24
N GLU A 79 19.08 -11.56 2.22
CA GLU A 79 19.41 -10.73 3.37
C GLU A 79 18.17 -9.90 3.82
N ALA A 80 17.43 -9.34 2.87
CA ALA A 80 16.19 -8.61 3.16
C ALA A 80 15.15 -9.53 3.82
N VAL A 81 14.95 -10.74 3.30
CA VAL A 81 14.04 -11.75 3.89
C VAL A 81 14.46 -12.09 5.30
N SER A 82 15.74 -12.41 5.51
CA SER A 82 16.29 -12.78 6.82
C SER A 82 16.04 -11.66 7.85
N ARG A 83 16.32 -10.43 7.47
CA ARG A 83 16.07 -9.25 8.32
C ARG A 83 14.61 -9.11 8.69
N LEU A 84 13.70 -9.16 7.70
CA LEU A 84 12.27 -9.01 7.91
C LEU A 84 11.66 -10.12 8.77
N ILE A 85 12.20 -11.34 8.71
CA ILE A 85 11.77 -12.45 9.57
C ILE A 85 12.27 -12.28 11.00
N CYS A 86 13.50 -11.79 11.16
CA CYS A 86 14.13 -11.61 12.48
C CYS A 86 13.68 -10.34 13.21
N GLU A 87 13.30 -9.31 12.48
CA GLU A 87 12.78 -8.07 13.06
C GLU A 87 11.36 -8.30 13.58
N ASN A 88 11.09 -7.82 14.80
CA ASN A 88 9.74 -7.86 15.38
C ASN A 88 8.91 -6.75 14.72
N THR A 89 8.47 -6.99 13.48
CA THR A 89 7.88 -5.98 12.62
C THR A 89 6.42 -5.73 12.98
N LEU A 90 6.04 -4.46 13.01
CA LEU A 90 4.65 -4.02 13.25
C LEU A 90 3.75 -4.20 12.00
N CYS A 91 4.33 -4.48 10.86
CA CYS A 91 3.63 -4.61 9.59
C CYS A 91 3.55 -6.07 9.14
N ASN A 92 2.39 -6.49 8.66
CA ASN A 92 2.15 -7.86 8.20
C ASN A 92 2.43 -8.08 6.71
N THR A 93 2.70 -7.01 5.95
CA THR A 93 2.94 -7.09 4.51
C THR A 93 4.06 -6.14 4.11
N TYR A 94 5.05 -6.68 3.41
CA TYR A 94 6.17 -5.92 2.86
C TYR A 94 6.23 -6.08 1.36
N LEU A 95 6.47 -4.96 0.69
CA LEU A 95 6.76 -4.91 -0.74
C LEU A 95 8.28 -4.89 -0.91
N VAL A 96 8.82 -5.90 -1.57
CA VAL A 96 10.26 -6.06 -1.77
C VAL A 96 10.60 -5.92 -3.25
N GLY A 97 11.35 -4.88 -3.56
CA GLY A 97 11.69 -4.51 -4.93
C GLY A 97 10.98 -3.23 -5.39
N LYS A 98 11.36 -2.78 -6.57
CA LYS A 98 10.82 -1.57 -7.18
C LYS A 98 10.00 -1.91 -8.40
N TRP A 99 8.75 -1.49 -8.41
CA TRP A 99 7.89 -1.65 -9.56
C TRP A 99 8.18 -0.57 -10.61
N GLY A 100 8.06 -0.94 -11.90
CA GLY A 100 8.30 -0.01 -12.99
C GLY A 100 7.33 1.19 -12.96
N ARG A 101 7.78 2.32 -13.52
CA ARG A 101 7.03 3.58 -13.51
C ARG A 101 5.63 3.48 -14.13
N GLU A 102 5.45 2.64 -15.16
CA GLU A 102 4.14 2.44 -15.80
C GLU A 102 3.18 1.69 -14.89
N SER A 103 3.63 0.65 -14.19
CA SER A 103 2.81 -0.10 -13.24
C SER A 103 2.39 0.76 -12.05
N GLN A 104 3.26 1.63 -11.58
CA GLN A 104 2.91 2.60 -10.54
C GLN A 104 1.85 3.61 -11.00
N LYS A 105 1.89 4.06 -12.25
CA LYS A 105 0.86 4.95 -12.80
C LYS A 105 -0.51 4.28 -12.84
N HIS A 106 -0.60 3.02 -13.22
CA HIS A 106 -1.88 2.30 -13.23
C HIS A 106 -2.44 2.08 -11.83
N LEU A 107 -1.59 1.75 -10.85
CA LEU A 107 -2.01 1.54 -9.47
C LEU A 107 -2.59 2.79 -8.79
N TRP A 108 -2.05 3.96 -9.12
CA TRP A 108 -2.44 5.21 -8.44
C TRP A 108 -3.41 6.06 -9.28
N ASN A 109 -3.46 5.89 -10.61
CA ASN A 109 -4.31 6.69 -11.48
C ASN A 109 -5.76 6.20 -11.60
N GLU A 110 -6.06 4.95 -11.22
CA GLU A 110 -7.40 4.40 -11.37
C GLU A 110 -8.22 4.40 -10.08
N MET A 111 -7.64 4.65 -8.92
CA MET A 111 -8.38 4.72 -7.66
C MET A 111 -8.74 6.17 -7.34
N SER A 112 -9.73 6.70 -8.04
CA SER A 112 -10.38 7.95 -7.65
C SER A 112 -11.57 7.64 -6.77
N ILE A 113 -11.44 7.89 -5.47
CA ILE A 113 -12.53 7.75 -4.50
C ILE A 113 -13.09 9.12 -4.23
N ARG A 114 -14.39 9.24 -4.40
CA ARG A 114 -15.12 10.48 -4.12
C ARG A 114 -16.03 10.30 -2.93
N GLY A 115 -16.09 11.28 -2.07
CA GLY A 115 -16.98 11.27 -0.94
C GLY A 115 -17.46 12.66 -0.58
N VAL A 116 -18.47 12.67 0.26
CA VAL A 116 -18.96 13.88 0.94
C VAL A 116 -18.78 13.62 2.42
N TRP A 117 -18.08 14.52 3.08
CA TRP A 117 -17.94 14.49 4.53
C TRP A 117 -18.78 15.62 5.13
N LYS A 118 -19.68 15.25 6.01
CA LYS A 118 -20.43 16.20 6.80
C LYS A 118 -19.68 16.45 8.10
N CYS A 119 -19.28 17.69 8.32
CA CYS A 119 -18.66 18.08 9.57
C CYS A 119 -19.74 18.14 10.67
N GLY A 120 -19.36 17.78 11.89
CA GLY A 120 -20.24 17.93 13.04
C GLY A 120 -20.39 19.40 13.48
N ASP A 121 -21.38 19.68 14.31
CA ASP A 121 -21.73 21.05 14.75
C ASP A 121 -20.59 21.78 15.48
N TRP A 122 -19.64 21.05 16.04
CA TRP A 122 -18.42 21.57 16.69
C TRP A 122 -17.50 22.38 15.76
N ILE A 123 -17.64 22.28 14.41
CA ILE A 123 -16.86 23.08 13.47
C ILE A 123 -17.18 24.59 13.60
N CYS A 124 -18.34 24.93 14.16
CA CYS A 124 -18.74 26.29 14.37
C CYS A 124 -17.77 27.07 15.29
N ASP A 125 -17.10 26.37 16.18
CA ASP A 125 -16.17 26.96 17.16
C ASP A 125 -14.76 27.15 16.59
N HIS A 126 -14.43 26.48 15.47
CA HIS A 126 -13.12 26.60 14.85
C HIS A 126 -13.12 27.66 13.74
N THR A 127 -12.81 28.89 14.11
CA THR A 127 -12.80 30.02 13.18
C THR A 127 -11.42 30.63 13.00
N ILE A 128 -11.11 31.03 11.75
CA ILE A 128 -9.92 31.83 11.41
C ILE A 128 -10.40 33.10 10.75
N ARG A 129 -10.11 34.24 11.36
CA ARG A 129 -10.56 35.59 10.91
C ARG A 129 -12.09 35.66 10.68
N GLY A 130 -12.85 35.05 11.58
CA GLY A 130 -14.31 35.02 11.52
C GLY A 130 -14.92 34.02 10.53
N ASN A 131 -14.13 33.27 9.79
CA ASN A 131 -14.61 32.22 8.89
C ASN A 131 -14.43 30.86 9.53
N GLN A 132 -15.45 30.03 9.45
CA GLN A 132 -15.35 28.63 9.86
C GLN A 132 -14.37 27.89 8.95
N VAL A 133 -13.39 27.23 9.55
CA VAL A 133 -12.35 26.48 8.82
C VAL A 133 -12.20 25.11 9.44
N VAL A 134 -12.16 24.09 8.60
CA VAL A 134 -11.93 22.71 9.05
C VAL A 134 -10.49 22.56 9.54
N PRO A 135 -10.26 22.07 10.77
CA PRO A 135 -8.93 21.78 11.27
C PRO A 135 -8.20 20.79 10.37
N PHE A 136 -6.94 21.07 10.04
CA PHE A 136 -6.13 20.20 9.20
C PHE A 136 -5.97 18.80 9.78
N THR A 137 -5.80 18.70 11.10
CA THR A 137 -5.72 17.43 11.82
C THR A 137 -6.96 16.57 11.62
N LEU A 138 -8.12 17.19 11.50
CA LEU A 138 -9.37 16.49 11.25
C LEU A 138 -9.47 15.98 9.81
N VAL A 139 -8.99 16.76 8.85
CA VAL A 139 -8.90 16.32 7.45
C VAL A 139 -7.98 15.10 7.36
N LEU A 140 -6.81 15.14 8.01
CA LEU A 140 -5.90 14.00 8.08
C LEU A 140 -6.57 12.77 8.71
N ASN A 141 -7.23 12.95 9.84
CA ASN A 141 -7.95 11.84 10.49
C ASN A 141 -9.04 11.25 9.58
N HIS A 142 -9.78 12.08 8.86
CA HIS A 142 -10.78 11.62 7.90
C HIS A 142 -10.13 10.81 6.76
N VAL A 143 -9.05 11.31 6.17
CA VAL A 143 -8.29 10.60 5.13
C VAL A 143 -7.76 9.26 5.66
N LEU A 144 -7.17 9.24 6.85
CA LEU A 144 -6.67 8.02 7.48
C LEU A 144 -7.79 7.01 7.72
N ASN A 145 -8.96 7.45 8.19
CA ASN A 145 -10.11 6.57 8.38
C ASN A 145 -10.63 6.00 7.06
N VAL A 146 -10.71 6.80 6.00
CA VAL A 146 -11.11 6.34 4.67
C VAL A 146 -10.13 5.28 4.17
N VAL A 147 -8.82 5.55 4.23
CA VAL A 147 -7.78 4.61 3.81
C VAL A 147 -7.82 3.32 4.65
N SER A 148 -7.99 3.43 5.96
CA SER A 148 -8.09 2.27 6.85
C SER A 148 -9.32 1.41 6.56
N ASN A 149 -10.45 2.03 6.22
CA ASN A 149 -11.67 1.30 5.84
C ASN A 149 -11.54 0.61 4.49
N LEU A 150 -10.83 1.21 3.54
CA LEU A 150 -10.53 0.62 2.23
C LEU A 150 -9.52 -0.53 2.34
N HIS A 151 -8.65 -0.45 3.33
CA HIS A 151 -7.60 -1.41 3.58
C HIS A 151 -7.66 -1.96 5.02
N PRO A 152 -8.70 -2.74 5.37
CA PRO A 152 -8.99 -3.14 6.77
C PRO A 152 -7.91 -4.02 7.42
N GLY A 153 -6.82 -4.27 6.73
CA GLY A 153 -5.69 -4.99 7.29
C GLY A 153 -4.42 -4.17 7.43
N TRP A 154 -4.47 -2.90 7.10
CA TRP A 154 -3.36 -2.00 7.37
C TRP A 154 -3.44 -1.55 8.83
N ARG A 155 -2.42 -1.90 9.60
CA ARG A 155 -2.33 -1.48 11.01
C ARG A 155 -1.79 -0.07 11.17
N HIS A 156 -0.98 0.36 10.23
CA HIS A 156 -0.35 1.66 10.25
C HIS A 156 -0.44 2.31 8.87
N VAL A 157 -0.95 3.53 8.85
CA VAL A 157 -0.94 4.41 7.69
C VAL A 157 -0.07 5.60 8.07
N VAL A 158 0.95 5.86 7.30
CA VAL A 158 1.82 7.02 7.47
C VAL A 158 1.45 8.04 6.40
N VAL A 159 1.27 9.28 6.80
CA VAL A 159 1.07 10.40 5.89
C VAL A 159 2.36 11.20 5.85
N GLU A 160 3.01 11.21 4.70
CA GLU A 160 4.22 11.98 4.48
C GLU A 160 3.91 13.22 3.63
N ASP A 161 4.62 14.31 3.87
CA ASP A 161 4.54 15.57 3.12
C ASP A 161 3.13 16.15 2.95
N ALA A 162 2.30 16.04 3.98
CA ALA A 162 0.95 16.60 3.97
C ALA A 162 0.99 18.14 4.01
N ARG A 163 0.36 18.78 3.03
CA ARG A 163 0.36 20.24 2.89
C ARG A 163 -1.05 20.79 2.79
N VAL A 164 -1.30 21.91 3.48
CA VAL A 164 -2.53 22.68 3.30
C VAL A 164 -2.31 23.66 2.16
N LEU A 165 -2.94 23.41 1.03
CA LEU A 165 -2.89 24.31 -0.12
C LEU A 165 -3.95 25.41 -0.03
N LYS A 166 -5.11 25.09 0.57
CA LYS A 166 -6.22 26.02 0.78
C LYS A 166 -7.04 25.56 1.98
N GLY A 167 -7.50 26.49 2.79
CA GLY A 167 -8.43 26.22 3.87
C GLY A 167 -9.75 25.64 3.35
N LEU A 168 -10.27 24.64 4.05
CA LEU A 168 -11.59 24.08 3.78
C LEU A 168 -12.61 24.76 4.68
N SER A 169 -13.72 25.22 4.09
CA SER A 169 -14.81 25.88 4.80
C SER A 169 -16.15 25.26 4.41
N GLY A 170 -17.12 25.34 5.34
CA GLY A 170 -18.46 24.78 5.16
C GLY A 170 -18.67 23.47 5.92
N ASP A 171 -19.93 23.07 6.01
CA ASP A 171 -20.39 21.90 6.75
C ASP A 171 -20.36 20.60 5.93
N HIS A 172 -20.28 20.73 4.59
CA HIS A 172 -20.20 19.62 3.67
C HIS A 172 -18.95 19.73 2.78
N ILE A 173 -18.01 18.86 2.96
CA ILE A 173 -16.76 18.84 2.19
C ILE A 173 -16.81 17.71 1.17
N LYS A 174 -16.80 18.09 -0.11
CA LYS A 174 -16.60 17.14 -1.21
C LYS A 174 -15.11 16.90 -1.40
N TRP A 175 -14.72 15.66 -1.46
CA TRP A 175 -13.33 15.29 -1.61
C TRP A 175 -13.14 14.19 -2.66
N THR A 176 -11.95 14.15 -3.19
CA THR A 176 -11.50 13.10 -4.12
C THR A 176 -10.10 12.67 -3.72
N LEU A 177 -9.92 11.39 -3.43
CA LEU A 177 -8.62 10.75 -3.30
C LEU A 177 -8.21 10.24 -4.69
N LYS A 178 -7.00 10.57 -5.09
CA LYS A 178 -6.40 10.13 -6.35
C LYS A 178 -5.13 9.37 -6.06
#